data_0917dce049dbc1f3f8e416a3897dd40b
#
_entry.id   0917dce049dbc1f3f8e416a3897dd40b
#
_cell.length_a   1.000
_cell.length_b   1.000
_cell.length_c   1.000
_cell.angle_alpha   90.00
_cell.angle_beta   90.00
_cell.angle_gamma   90.00
#
_symmetry.space_group_name_H-M   'P 1'
#
loop_
_entity.id
_entity.type
_entity.pdbx_description
1 polymer ?
#
loop_
_entity_poly.entity_id
_entity_poly.type
_entity_poly.pdbx_seq_one_letter_code
_entity_poly.pdbx_strand_id
1 'polypeptide(L)'
;MWDGAHVNDEALQVNGFTREQITDSSKQSESDLVHKFAAWAESSPDRTLAGQNVSFDRDILQAAAARAKHTAWPFAHRTIDSHSLAWMHMVKRGLTPPIDPLKKHSALNLDAVLLYCGIPEEPTPHNALTGAKCHAEAISRILYDKKLLPEFEQFAIPWLK
;
A
#
# COMPACT_ATOMS: atom_id res chain seq x y z
N MET A 1 6.68 17.63 9.56
CA MET A 1 5.31 18.08 9.15
C MET A 1 5.46 19.40 8.42
N TRP A 2 4.63 19.71 7.41
CA TRP A 2 4.66 21.02 6.72
C TRP A 2 3.81 22.05 7.46
N ASP A 3 4.08 23.34 7.25
CA ASP A 3 3.32 24.42 7.86
C ASP A 3 1.86 24.41 7.38
N GLY A 4 0.93 24.49 8.33
CA GLY A 4 -0.51 24.40 8.06
C GLY A 4 -1.08 22.99 7.89
N ALA A 5 -0.29 21.94 8.15
CA ALA A 5 -0.81 20.57 8.13
C ALA A 5 -1.87 20.37 9.23
N HIS A 6 -3.01 19.80 8.83
CA HIS A 6 -4.03 19.38 9.79
C HIS A 6 -3.64 18.02 10.39
N VAL A 7 -3.70 17.91 11.70
CA VAL A 7 -3.42 16.66 12.44
C VAL A 7 -4.72 16.03 12.90
N ASN A 8 -4.96 14.80 12.50
CA ASN A 8 -6.09 13.97 12.93
C ASN A 8 -5.62 12.97 13.99
N ASP A 9 -6.16 13.04 15.20
CA ASP A 9 -5.76 12.19 16.34
C ASP A 9 -6.14 10.72 16.12
N GLU A 10 -7.26 10.42 15.46
CA GLU A 10 -7.65 9.05 15.13
C GLU A 10 -6.63 8.42 14.15
N ALA A 11 -6.19 9.18 13.15
CA ALA A 11 -5.16 8.73 12.22
C ALA A 11 -3.81 8.49 12.92
N LEU A 12 -3.46 9.32 13.91
CA LEU A 12 -2.25 9.09 14.72
C LEU A 12 -2.33 7.79 15.51
N GLN A 13 -3.48 7.49 16.11
CA GLN A 13 -3.70 6.24 16.84
C GLN A 13 -3.57 5.02 15.92
N VAL A 14 -4.21 5.04 14.77
CA VAL A 14 -4.16 3.94 13.78
C VAL A 14 -2.71 3.68 13.33
N ASN A 15 -1.94 4.74 13.09
CA ASN A 15 -0.56 4.63 12.62
C ASN A 15 0.47 4.52 13.75
N GLY A 16 0.05 4.54 15.01
CA GLY A 16 0.95 4.41 16.17
C GLY A 16 1.89 5.60 16.39
N PHE A 17 1.52 6.81 15.95
CA PHE A 17 2.32 8.02 16.15
C PHE A 17 1.73 8.94 17.22
N THR A 18 2.61 9.69 17.90
CA THR A 18 2.22 10.79 18.79
C THR A 18 2.41 12.15 18.10
N ARG A 19 1.79 13.20 18.66
CA ARG A 19 1.95 14.57 18.16
C ARG A 19 3.41 15.02 18.24
N GLU A 20 4.13 14.66 19.31
CA GLU A 20 5.55 14.96 19.51
C GLU A 20 6.40 14.32 18.41
N GLN A 21 6.12 13.07 18.07
CA GLN A 21 6.87 12.36 17.04
C GLN A 21 6.72 12.97 15.66
N ILE A 22 5.51 13.41 15.29
CA ILE A 22 5.26 14.01 13.97
C ILE A 22 5.74 15.47 13.86
N THR A 23 6.00 16.14 15.01
CA THR A 23 6.52 17.51 15.05
C THR A 23 8.01 17.57 15.39
N ASP A 24 8.66 16.44 15.61
CA ASP A 24 10.09 16.35 15.93
C ASP A 24 10.95 16.87 14.78
N SER A 25 11.56 18.05 14.97
CA SER A 25 12.41 18.70 13.98
C SER A 25 13.74 17.97 13.71
N SER A 26 14.12 17.01 14.55
CA SER A 26 15.30 16.15 14.32
C SER A 26 15.04 15.08 13.25
N LYS A 27 13.78 14.83 12.92
CA LYS A 27 13.38 13.89 11.87
C LYS A 27 13.53 14.50 10.48
N GLN A 28 13.67 13.62 9.52
CA GLN A 28 13.79 13.99 8.13
C GLN A 28 12.55 14.80 7.66
N SER A 29 12.77 15.88 6.94
CA SER A 29 11.67 16.68 6.40
C SER A 29 10.88 15.95 5.32
N GLU A 30 9.61 16.35 5.09
CA GLU A 30 8.82 15.83 3.97
C GLU A 30 9.53 16.06 2.63
N SER A 31 10.14 17.22 2.45
CA SER A 31 10.89 17.57 1.24
C SER A 31 12.06 16.60 1.01
N ASP A 32 12.86 16.32 2.03
CA ASP A 32 13.99 15.39 1.92
C ASP A 32 13.51 13.96 1.60
N LEU A 33 12.43 13.53 2.26
CA LEU A 33 11.83 12.22 2.01
C LEU A 33 11.35 12.09 0.56
N VAL A 34 10.65 13.09 0.05
CA VAL A 34 10.14 13.11 -1.33
C VAL A 34 11.28 13.03 -2.34
N HIS A 35 12.34 13.85 -2.16
CA HIS A 35 13.48 13.84 -3.07
C HIS A 35 14.20 12.48 -3.06
N LYS A 36 14.42 11.89 -1.89
CA LYS A 36 15.04 10.58 -1.78
C LYS A 36 14.18 9.47 -2.38
N PHE A 37 12.86 9.52 -2.15
CA PHE A 37 11.93 8.56 -2.70
C PHE A 37 11.86 8.65 -4.22
N ALA A 38 11.80 9.87 -4.78
CA ALA A 38 11.79 10.07 -6.22
C ALA A 38 13.09 9.55 -6.86
N ALA A 39 14.25 9.90 -6.29
CA ALA A 39 15.54 9.41 -6.79
C ALA A 39 15.66 7.88 -6.72
N TRP A 40 15.14 7.26 -5.65
CA TRP A 40 15.08 5.81 -5.54
C TRP A 40 14.15 5.21 -6.61
N ALA A 41 12.97 5.79 -6.81
CA ALA A 41 12.01 5.32 -7.82
C ALA A 41 12.57 5.45 -9.24
N GLU A 42 13.34 6.50 -9.52
CA GLU A 42 14.00 6.71 -10.83
C GLU A 42 15.03 5.63 -11.16
N SER A 43 15.57 4.94 -10.17
CA SER A 43 16.47 3.80 -10.37
C SER A 43 15.75 2.51 -10.80
N SER A 44 14.42 2.46 -10.67
CA SER A 44 13.63 1.30 -11.10
C SER A 44 13.40 1.31 -12.62
N PRO A 45 13.54 0.16 -13.29
CA PRO A 45 13.21 0.04 -14.71
C PRO A 45 11.70 0.15 -14.98
N ASP A 46 10.86 -0.22 -14.02
CA ASP A 46 9.40 -0.04 -14.03
C ASP A 46 8.99 0.82 -12.85
N ARG A 47 8.29 1.92 -13.14
CA ARG A 47 7.84 2.90 -12.16
C ARG A 47 6.31 2.87 -12.00
N THR A 48 5.70 1.74 -12.30
CA THR A 48 4.27 1.55 -12.09
C THR A 48 4.00 1.31 -10.60
N LEU A 49 3.23 2.18 -9.98
CA LEU A 49 2.82 2.00 -8.59
C LEU A 49 1.85 0.83 -8.47
N ALA A 50 2.07 -0.01 -7.48
CA ALA A 50 1.25 -1.18 -7.18
C ALA A 50 0.89 -1.23 -5.68
N GLY A 51 -0.35 -1.60 -5.35
CA GLY A 51 -0.85 -1.70 -3.96
C GLY A 51 -2.37 -1.76 -3.89
N GLN A 52 -2.91 -1.55 -2.70
CA GLN A 52 -4.36 -1.45 -2.46
C GLN A 52 -4.79 0.00 -2.50
N ASN A 53 -5.75 0.36 -3.36
CA ASN A 53 -6.20 1.75 -3.53
C ASN A 53 -5.03 2.72 -3.78
N VAL A 54 -4.07 2.27 -4.54
CA VAL A 54 -2.76 2.92 -4.73
C VAL A 54 -2.83 4.30 -5.37
N SER A 55 -3.95 4.67 -5.98
CA SER A 55 -4.20 6.04 -6.44
C SER A 55 -4.20 7.04 -5.28
N PHE A 56 -4.64 6.63 -4.08
CA PHE A 56 -4.59 7.45 -2.89
C PHE A 56 -3.14 7.78 -2.48
N ASP A 57 -2.27 6.77 -2.44
CA ASP A 57 -0.85 6.96 -2.12
C ASP A 57 -0.15 7.82 -3.16
N ARG A 58 -0.45 7.59 -4.45
CA ARG A 58 0.07 8.40 -5.55
C ARG A 58 -0.31 9.87 -5.39
N ASP A 59 -1.56 10.15 -5.08
CA ASP A 59 -2.07 11.53 -4.99
C ASP A 59 -1.47 12.25 -3.78
N ILE A 60 -1.29 11.56 -2.65
CA ILE A 60 -0.59 12.09 -1.47
C ILE A 60 0.89 12.38 -1.79
N LEU A 61 1.58 11.44 -2.42
CA LEU A 61 2.97 11.62 -2.83
C LEU A 61 3.13 12.77 -3.83
N GLN A 62 2.22 12.90 -4.79
CA GLN A 62 2.23 13.99 -5.76
C GLN A 62 1.99 15.35 -5.10
N ALA A 63 1.07 15.43 -4.12
CA ALA A 63 0.86 16.64 -3.34
C ALA A 63 2.09 17.01 -2.50
N ALA A 64 2.77 16.02 -1.91
CA ALA A 64 4.02 16.23 -1.18
C ALA A 64 5.15 16.70 -2.12
N ALA A 65 5.26 16.12 -3.32
CA ALA A 65 6.22 16.57 -4.33
C ALA A 65 5.99 18.02 -4.76
N ALA A 66 4.72 18.42 -4.93
CA ALA A 66 4.37 19.80 -5.25
C ALA A 66 4.78 20.78 -4.12
N ARG A 67 4.55 20.43 -2.84
CA ARG A 67 5.01 21.22 -1.69
C ARG A 67 6.53 21.32 -1.62
N ALA A 68 7.22 20.22 -1.92
CA ALA A 68 8.68 20.16 -1.98
C ALA A 68 9.27 20.86 -3.23
N LYS A 69 8.43 21.41 -4.11
CA LYS A 69 8.84 21.97 -5.42
C LYS A 69 9.64 20.99 -6.28
N HIS A 70 9.37 19.71 -6.09
CA HIS A 70 9.99 18.63 -6.88
C HIS A 70 9.23 18.51 -8.20
N THR A 71 9.87 18.90 -9.31
CA THR A 71 9.23 18.98 -10.64
C THR A 71 9.30 17.69 -11.43
N ALA A 72 10.30 16.84 -11.14
CA ALA A 72 10.51 15.57 -11.82
C ALA A 72 9.68 14.46 -11.16
N TRP A 73 8.40 14.33 -11.57
CA TRP A 73 7.52 13.29 -11.04
C TRP A 73 7.78 11.96 -11.78
N PRO A 74 8.26 10.89 -11.08
CA PRO A 74 8.71 9.68 -11.75
C PRO A 74 7.58 8.72 -12.17
N PHE A 75 6.36 8.90 -11.69
CA PHE A 75 5.26 7.96 -11.85
C PHE A 75 4.23 8.44 -12.87
N ALA A 76 3.65 7.48 -13.63
CA ALA A 76 2.51 7.73 -14.49
C ALA A 76 1.17 7.62 -13.72
N HIS A 77 0.07 7.88 -14.43
CA HIS A 77 -1.28 7.75 -13.87
C HIS A 77 -1.77 6.29 -13.79
N ARG A 78 -1.12 5.38 -14.50
CA ARG A 78 -1.48 3.95 -14.49
C ARG A 78 -0.94 3.29 -13.25
N THR A 79 -1.78 2.45 -12.64
CA THR A 79 -1.47 1.74 -11.38
C THR A 79 -1.90 0.27 -11.47
N ILE A 80 -1.32 -0.57 -10.63
CA ILE A 80 -1.73 -1.95 -10.43
C ILE A 80 -2.38 -2.04 -9.06
N ASP A 81 -3.69 -2.29 -9.04
CA ASP A 81 -4.49 -2.33 -7.81
C ASP A 81 -4.78 -3.76 -7.36
N SER A 82 -4.37 -4.12 -6.14
CA SER A 82 -4.51 -5.46 -5.57
C SER A 82 -5.97 -5.88 -5.36
N HIS A 83 -6.88 -4.93 -5.06
CA HIS A 83 -8.32 -5.20 -5.00
C HIS A 83 -8.82 -5.71 -6.35
N SER A 84 -8.50 -5.00 -7.45
CA SER A 84 -8.94 -5.36 -8.79
C SER A 84 -8.35 -6.70 -9.24
N LEU A 85 -7.09 -6.96 -8.91
CA LEU A 85 -6.44 -8.24 -9.18
C LEU A 85 -7.10 -9.39 -8.42
N ALA A 86 -7.35 -9.22 -7.12
CA ALA A 86 -8.00 -10.23 -6.30
C ALA A 86 -9.43 -10.51 -6.77
N TRP A 87 -10.20 -9.45 -7.06
CA TRP A 87 -11.54 -9.58 -7.64
C TRP A 87 -11.53 -10.43 -8.92
N MET A 88 -10.69 -10.06 -9.88
CA MET A 88 -10.56 -10.79 -11.14
C MET A 88 -10.12 -12.24 -10.91
N HIS A 89 -9.14 -12.48 -10.04
CA HIS A 89 -8.64 -13.81 -9.75
C HIS A 89 -9.71 -14.70 -9.10
N MET A 90 -10.50 -14.17 -8.16
CA MET A 90 -11.62 -14.88 -7.56
C MET A 90 -12.66 -15.28 -8.62
N VAL A 91 -13.07 -14.34 -9.47
CA VAL A 91 -14.06 -14.60 -10.54
C VAL A 91 -13.57 -15.67 -11.52
N LYS A 92 -12.30 -15.60 -11.95
CA LYS A 92 -11.70 -16.62 -12.82
C LYS A 92 -11.68 -18.02 -12.20
N ARG A 93 -11.67 -18.10 -10.87
CA ARG A 93 -11.71 -19.38 -10.12
C ARG A 93 -13.13 -19.81 -9.76
N GLY A 94 -14.15 -19.15 -10.29
CA GLY A 94 -15.55 -19.46 -9.99
C GLY A 94 -16.01 -19.04 -8.59
N LEU A 95 -15.24 -18.19 -7.91
CA LEU A 95 -15.60 -17.65 -6.59
C LEU A 95 -16.36 -16.32 -6.76
N THR A 96 -17.24 -16.04 -5.81
CA THR A 96 -17.94 -14.75 -5.74
C THR A 96 -17.15 -13.82 -4.82
N PRO A 97 -16.63 -12.68 -5.30
CA PRO A 97 -16.00 -11.69 -4.45
C PRO A 97 -16.95 -11.17 -3.36
N PRO A 98 -16.47 -10.95 -2.12
CA PRO A 98 -17.32 -10.55 -1.02
C PRO A 98 -17.86 -9.12 -1.19
N ILE A 99 -19.11 -8.95 -0.82
CA ILE A 99 -19.82 -7.66 -0.80
C ILE A 99 -20.22 -7.34 0.64
N ASP A 100 -19.97 -6.13 1.08
CA ASP A 100 -20.46 -5.64 2.38
C ASP A 100 -22.00 -5.62 2.35
N PRO A 101 -22.67 -6.36 3.26
CA PRO A 101 -24.12 -6.49 3.19
C PRO A 101 -24.87 -5.21 3.53
N LEU A 102 -24.25 -4.29 4.28
CA LEU A 102 -24.84 -3.01 4.66
C LEU A 102 -24.54 -1.91 3.65
N LYS A 103 -23.25 -1.76 3.30
CA LYS A 103 -22.79 -0.70 2.41
C LYS A 103 -22.98 -1.01 0.93
N LYS A 104 -23.25 -2.29 0.59
CA LYS A 104 -23.51 -2.76 -0.79
C LYS A 104 -22.38 -2.50 -1.79
N HIS A 105 -21.14 -2.43 -1.28
CA HIS A 105 -19.93 -2.34 -2.12
C HIS A 105 -18.96 -3.47 -1.78
N SER A 106 -17.85 -3.57 -2.51
CA SER A 106 -16.83 -4.58 -2.28
C SER A 106 -16.32 -4.57 -0.85
N ALA A 107 -16.22 -5.75 -0.24
CA ALA A 107 -15.61 -5.98 1.05
C ALA A 107 -14.13 -6.44 0.96
N LEU A 108 -13.54 -6.41 -0.23
CA LEU A 108 -12.11 -6.71 -0.44
C LEU A 108 -11.23 -5.53 -0.02
N ASN A 109 -11.15 -5.28 1.30
CA ASN A 109 -10.08 -4.45 1.86
C ASN A 109 -8.75 -5.22 1.83
N LEU A 110 -7.65 -4.61 2.30
CA LEU A 110 -6.34 -5.26 2.31
C LEU A 110 -6.36 -6.60 3.06
N ASP A 111 -6.89 -6.62 4.28
CA ASP A 111 -6.92 -7.83 5.12
C ASP A 111 -7.69 -8.98 4.43
N ALA A 112 -8.81 -8.68 3.78
CA ALA A 112 -9.57 -9.67 3.01
C ALA A 112 -8.75 -10.20 1.80
N VAL A 113 -7.96 -9.34 1.15
CA VAL A 113 -7.05 -9.76 0.07
C VAL A 113 -5.92 -10.62 0.63
N LEU A 114 -5.32 -10.24 1.75
CA LEU A 114 -4.27 -11.01 2.41
C LEU A 114 -4.77 -12.40 2.82
N LEU A 115 -5.92 -12.45 3.49
CA LEU A 115 -6.56 -13.71 3.89
C LEU A 115 -6.86 -14.60 2.68
N TYR A 116 -7.38 -14.03 1.59
CA TYR A 116 -7.59 -14.75 0.34
C TYR A 116 -6.30 -15.34 -0.21
N CYS A 117 -5.20 -14.61 -0.08
CA CYS A 117 -3.86 -15.07 -0.50
C CYS A 117 -3.21 -16.04 0.50
N GLY A 118 -3.85 -16.36 1.64
CA GLY A 118 -3.28 -17.20 2.70
C GLY A 118 -2.19 -16.51 3.51
N ILE A 119 -2.20 -15.18 3.54
CA ILE A 119 -1.27 -14.34 4.30
C ILE A 119 -2.02 -13.83 5.54
N PRO A 120 -1.38 -13.75 6.72
CA PRO A 120 -1.97 -13.10 7.88
C PRO A 120 -2.31 -11.63 7.63
N GLU A 121 -3.27 -11.11 8.38
CA GLU A 121 -3.57 -9.67 8.42
C GLU A 121 -2.33 -8.86 8.77
N GLU A 122 -2.30 -7.60 8.33
CA GLU A 122 -1.20 -6.71 8.65
C GLU A 122 -1.11 -6.48 10.16
N PRO A 123 0.10 -6.63 10.77
CA PRO A 123 0.28 -6.35 12.19
C PRO A 123 -0.05 -4.90 12.56
N THR A 124 -0.64 -4.71 13.73
CA THR A 124 -0.86 -3.38 14.31
C THR A 124 0.27 -3.02 15.29
N PRO A 125 0.70 -1.73 15.39
CA PRO A 125 0.23 -0.58 14.60
C PRO A 125 0.65 -0.69 13.12
N HIS A 126 -0.16 -0.12 12.22
CA HIS A 126 0.15 -0.15 10.79
C HIS A 126 1.49 0.52 10.49
N ASN A 127 2.26 -0.13 9.62
CA ASN A 127 3.57 0.38 9.20
C ASN A 127 3.68 0.33 7.67
N ALA A 128 4.06 1.45 7.06
CA ALA A 128 4.11 1.58 5.61
C ALA A 128 4.99 0.51 4.93
N LEU A 129 6.12 0.12 5.55
CA LEU A 129 6.99 -0.93 5.01
C LEU A 129 6.33 -2.32 5.10
N THR A 130 5.68 -2.61 6.23
CA THR A 130 4.97 -3.88 6.43
C THR A 130 3.82 -3.98 5.43
N GLY A 131 3.01 -2.93 5.29
CA GLY A 131 1.95 -2.86 4.29
C GLY A 131 2.47 -3.08 2.87
N ALA A 132 3.55 -2.39 2.48
CA ALA A 132 4.16 -2.55 1.15
C ALA A 132 4.62 -4.00 0.89
N LYS A 133 5.19 -4.68 1.89
CA LYS A 133 5.59 -6.09 1.80
C LYS A 133 4.37 -7.02 1.65
N CYS A 134 3.31 -6.79 2.42
CA CYS A 134 2.06 -7.53 2.30
C CYS A 134 1.45 -7.38 0.89
N HIS A 135 1.42 -6.16 0.35
CA HIS A 135 0.95 -5.92 -1.02
C HIS A 135 1.80 -6.64 -2.06
N ALA A 136 3.13 -6.55 -1.97
CA ALA A 136 4.04 -7.19 -2.91
C ALA A 136 3.86 -8.71 -2.91
N GLU A 137 3.76 -9.32 -1.73
CA GLU A 137 3.52 -10.75 -1.57
C GLU A 137 2.16 -11.17 -2.15
N ALA A 138 1.08 -10.44 -1.82
CA ALA A 138 -0.27 -10.74 -2.33
C ALA A 138 -0.33 -10.64 -3.86
N ILE A 139 0.25 -9.59 -4.44
CA ILE A 139 0.32 -9.41 -5.90
C ILE A 139 1.10 -10.53 -6.55
N SER A 140 2.24 -10.93 -5.98
CA SER A 140 3.05 -12.06 -6.49
C SER A 140 2.25 -13.36 -6.50
N ARG A 141 1.52 -13.66 -5.42
CA ARG A 141 0.68 -14.86 -5.34
C ARG A 141 -0.44 -14.85 -6.39
N ILE A 142 -1.13 -13.72 -6.53
CA ILE A 142 -2.25 -13.59 -7.47
C ILE A 142 -1.80 -13.69 -8.94
N LEU A 143 -0.67 -13.05 -9.30
CA LEU A 143 -0.24 -12.96 -10.69
C LEU A 143 0.62 -14.13 -11.14
N TYR A 144 1.43 -14.67 -10.23
CA TYR A 144 2.49 -15.62 -10.60
C TYR A 144 2.38 -16.97 -9.87
N ASP A 145 1.40 -17.14 -8.98
CA ASP A 145 1.29 -18.32 -8.13
C ASP A 145 2.57 -18.59 -7.31
N LYS A 146 3.28 -17.52 -6.91
CA LYS A 146 4.59 -17.63 -6.26
C LYS A 146 4.64 -16.80 -4.98
N LYS A 147 5.31 -17.35 -3.98
CA LYS A 147 5.77 -16.61 -2.82
C LYS A 147 6.92 -15.69 -3.24
N LEU A 148 7.02 -14.52 -2.62
CA LEU A 148 8.01 -13.50 -2.99
C LEU A 148 9.03 -13.26 -1.88
N LEU A 149 8.55 -13.16 -0.63
CA LEU A 149 9.37 -12.71 0.49
C LEU A 149 9.56 -13.84 1.51
N PRO A 150 10.78 -13.96 2.09
CA PRO A 150 11.11 -15.04 3.03
C PRO A 150 10.18 -15.11 4.26
N GLU A 151 9.72 -13.98 4.77
CA GLU A 151 8.83 -13.93 5.93
C GLU A 151 7.46 -14.57 5.68
N PHE A 152 7.05 -14.73 4.42
CA PHE A 152 5.78 -15.37 4.04
C PHE A 152 5.95 -16.82 3.52
N GLU A 153 7.16 -17.35 3.50
CA GLU A 153 7.45 -18.71 3.00
C GLU A 153 6.67 -19.82 3.72
N GLN A 154 6.42 -19.63 5.02
CA GLN A 154 5.67 -20.59 5.84
C GLN A 154 4.18 -20.68 5.49
N PHE A 155 3.62 -19.68 4.82
CA PHE A 155 2.20 -19.62 4.51
C PHE A 155 1.94 -20.21 3.13
N ALA A 156 1.08 -21.22 3.07
CA ALA A 156 0.69 -21.84 1.79
C ALA A 156 -0.14 -20.89 0.93
N ILE A 157 -0.03 -21.05 -0.39
CA ILE A 157 -0.93 -20.37 -1.34
C ILE A 157 -2.20 -21.22 -1.43
N PRO A 158 -3.39 -20.71 -1.05
CA PRO A 158 -4.59 -21.53 -0.82
C PRO A 158 -5.11 -22.28 -2.05
N TRP A 159 -4.79 -21.82 -3.23
CA TRP A 159 -5.27 -22.40 -4.48
C TRP A 159 -4.24 -23.31 -5.19
N LEU A 160 -3.03 -23.44 -4.64
CA LEU A 160 -2.05 -24.42 -5.08
C LEU A 160 -2.18 -25.68 -4.21
N LYS A 161 -2.37 -26.81 -4.84
CA LYS A 161 -2.42 -28.11 -4.18
C LYS A 161 -1.07 -28.81 -4.25
#